data_3676af662df42d8b4814b7bf62515d19
#
_entry.id   3676af662df42d8b4814b7bf62515d19
#
_cell.length_a   1.000
_cell.length_b   1.000
_cell.length_c   1.000
_cell.angle_alpha   90.00
_cell.angle_beta   90.00
_cell.angle_gamma   90.00
#
_symmetry.space_group_name_H-M   'P 1'
#
loop_
_entity.id
_entity.type
_entity.pdbx_description
1 polymer ?
#
loop_
_entity_poly.entity_id
_entity_poly.type
_entity_poly.pdbx_seq_one_letter_code
_entity_poly.pdbx_strand_id
1 'polypeptide(L)'
;MSHLPLVIMGSIPGGVQCDTSVTLEGKFNSGSERFDIELKSGFGDSDIPLHSSFRSDDGCVVMNHLKTGCDWGSEERGGAIPLCPGQDFIIQFKIHSNTIDMSVNGCHFSSFSHRLPMDSISCVAVFGGASISSIKFC
;
A
#
# COMPACT_ATOMS: atom_id res chain seq x y z
N MET A 1 12.01 -3.55 -0.26
CA MET A 1 11.70 -3.96 -1.65
C MET A 1 10.87 -5.22 -1.64
N SER A 2 9.85 -5.27 -2.45
CA SER A 2 9.04 -6.48 -2.60
C SER A 2 9.78 -7.46 -3.51
N HIS A 3 9.72 -8.76 -3.18
CA HIS A 3 10.20 -9.84 -4.04
C HIS A 3 9.13 -10.37 -4.97
N LEU A 4 7.89 -9.83 -4.85
CA LEU A 4 6.78 -10.21 -5.71
C LEU A 4 6.86 -9.45 -7.04
N PRO A 5 6.31 -10.01 -8.13
CA PRO A 5 6.34 -9.35 -9.42
C PRO A 5 5.48 -8.09 -9.42
N LEU A 6 5.95 -7.05 -10.12
CA LEU A 6 5.21 -5.81 -10.30
C LEU A 6 3.96 -6.06 -11.15
N VAL A 7 2.81 -5.57 -10.66
CA VAL A 7 1.53 -5.61 -11.37
C VAL A 7 1.28 -4.29 -12.09
N ILE A 8 1.35 -3.18 -11.35
CA ILE A 8 1.10 -1.85 -11.89
C ILE A 8 1.82 -0.82 -11.03
N MET A 9 2.21 0.29 -11.66
CA MET A 9 2.77 1.46 -10.97
C MET A 9 2.25 2.71 -11.64
N GLY A 10 1.86 3.71 -10.86
CA GLY A 10 1.35 4.97 -11.37
C GLY A 10 1.80 6.15 -10.55
N SER A 11 2.04 7.28 -11.23
CA SER A 11 2.34 8.56 -10.57
C SER A 11 1.07 9.16 -9.99
N ILE A 12 1.22 9.80 -8.82
CA ILE A 12 0.13 10.59 -8.23
C ILE A 12 0.18 11.99 -8.85
N PRO A 13 -0.85 12.39 -9.63
CA PRO A 13 -0.83 13.68 -10.32
C PRO A 13 -0.67 14.84 -9.35
N GLY A 14 0.31 15.71 -9.60
CA GLY A 14 0.57 16.87 -8.75
C GLY A 14 1.23 16.55 -7.42
N GLY A 15 1.56 15.28 -7.17
CA GLY A 15 2.13 14.83 -5.90
C GLY A 15 1.11 14.77 -4.78
N VAL A 16 1.59 14.50 -3.57
CA VAL A 16 0.73 14.34 -2.39
C VAL A 16 0.65 15.64 -1.61
N GLN A 17 -0.58 16.00 -1.26
CA GLN A 17 -0.89 17.07 -0.32
C GLN A 17 -1.66 16.48 0.86
N CYS A 18 -1.82 17.24 1.94
CA CYS A 18 -2.64 16.81 3.06
C CYS A 18 -4.04 16.45 2.57
N ASP A 19 -4.55 15.31 3.03
CA ASP A 19 -5.85 14.75 2.68
C ASP A 19 -5.98 14.20 1.24
N THR A 20 -4.86 14.02 0.54
CA THR A 20 -4.88 13.27 -0.71
C THR A 20 -5.33 11.83 -0.47
N SER A 21 -6.25 11.35 -1.30
CA SER A 21 -6.71 9.97 -1.29
C SER A 21 -6.20 9.21 -2.50
N VAL A 22 -5.75 7.98 -2.28
CA VAL A 22 -5.41 7.01 -3.31
C VAL A 22 -6.34 5.81 -3.13
N THR A 23 -7.18 5.54 -4.12
CA THR A 23 -8.18 4.46 -4.06
C THR A 23 -7.90 3.45 -5.15
N LEU A 24 -7.67 2.20 -4.74
CA LEU A 24 -7.41 1.08 -5.65
C LEU A 24 -8.60 0.15 -5.63
N GLU A 25 -9.13 -0.16 -6.81
CA GLU A 25 -10.15 -1.18 -7.00
C GLU A 25 -9.53 -2.37 -7.73
N GLY A 26 -9.79 -3.56 -7.22
CA GLY A 26 -9.20 -4.76 -7.79
C GLY A 26 -9.70 -6.02 -7.13
N LYS A 27 -8.90 -7.07 -7.28
CA LYS A 27 -9.22 -8.40 -6.78
C LYS A 27 -7.97 -9.05 -6.20
N PHE A 28 -8.10 -9.69 -5.05
CA PHE A 28 -7.10 -10.61 -4.53
C PHE A 28 -7.23 -11.91 -5.32
N ASN A 29 -6.24 -12.22 -6.14
CA ASN A 29 -6.36 -13.34 -7.08
C ASN A 29 -6.55 -14.68 -6.34
N SER A 30 -7.46 -15.50 -6.85
CA SER A 30 -7.66 -16.85 -6.33
C SER A 30 -6.37 -17.66 -6.42
N GLY A 31 -6.04 -18.39 -5.36
CA GLY A 31 -4.82 -19.20 -5.30
C GLY A 31 -3.57 -18.40 -4.95
N SER A 32 -3.64 -17.08 -4.85
CA SER A 32 -2.51 -16.26 -4.42
C SER A 32 -2.45 -16.18 -2.90
N GLU A 33 -1.25 -16.05 -2.36
CA GLU A 33 -1.03 -15.95 -0.90
C GLU A 33 -0.80 -14.51 -0.45
N ARG A 34 -0.22 -13.67 -1.32
CA ARG A 34 0.23 -12.32 -0.96
C ARG A 34 0.10 -11.34 -2.10
N PHE A 35 -0.19 -10.09 -1.76
CA PHE A 35 0.07 -8.95 -2.61
C PHE A 35 0.50 -7.77 -1.75
N ASP A 36 1.30 -6.88 -2.35
CA ASP A 36 1.81 -5.70 -1.68
C ASP A 36 1.34 -4.44 -2.40
N ILE A 37 1.02 -3.40 -1.63
CA ILE A 37 0.77 -2.06 -2.14
C ILE A 37 1.79 -1.13 -1.48
N GLU A 38 2.51 -0.37 -2.30
CA GLU A 38 3.53 0.56 -1.82
C GLU A 38 3.22 1.98 -2.25
N LEU A 39 3.35 2.91 -1.32
CA LEU A 39 3.44 4.34 -1.61
C LEU A 39 4.91 4.69 -1.63
N LYS A 40 5.39 5.19 -2.76
CA LYS A 40 6.83 5.35 -3.02
C LYS A 40 7.18 6.79 -3.35
N SER A 41 8.45 7.13 -3.14
CA SER A 41 8.95 8.46 -3.51
C SER A 41 9.31 8.59 -4.99
N GLY A 42 9.37 7.48 -5.73
CA GLY A 42 9.66 7.48 -7.16
C GLY A 42 9.65 6.09 -7.73
N PHE A 43 9.94 5.98 -9.02
CA PHE A 43 10.08 4.70 -9.70
C PHE A 43 11.46 4.10 -9.40
N GLY A 44 11.56 2.77 -9.54
CA GLY A 44 12.83 2.07 -9.33
C GLY A 44 13.20 1.99 -7.86
N ASP A 45 14.51 2.10 -7.59
CA ASP A 45 15.05 2.07 -6.24
C ASP A 45 14.83 3.43 -5.57
N SER A 46 13.71 3.57 -4.89
CA SER A 46 13.34 4.80 -4.20
C SER A 46 12.93 4.47 -2.78
N ASP A 47 12.83 5.51 -1.93
CA ASP A 47 12.25 5.36 -0.60
C ASP A 47 10.82 4.83 -0.71
N ILE A 48 10.42 4.04 0.28
CA ILE A 48 9.07 3.51 0.40
C ILE A 48 8.47 4.02 1.71
N PRO A 49 7.79 5.18 1.69
CA PRO A 49 7.13 5.71 2.87
C PRO A 49 6.10 4.79 3.49
N LEU A 50 5.42 3.97 2.68
CA LEU A 50 4.55 2.92 3.19
C LEU A 50 4.59 1.70 2.29
N HIS A 51 4.99 0.58 2.87
CA HIS A 51 4.85 -0.76 2.31
C HIS A 51 3.75 -1.47 3.09
N SER A 52 2.72 -1.93 2.40
CA SER A 52 1.64 -2.71 3.02
C SER A 52 1.53 -4.05 2.32
N SER A 53 1.69 -5.13 3.08
CA SER A 53 1.71 -6.50 2.57
C SER A 53 0.52 -7.27 3.11
N PHE A 54 -0.34 -7.70 2.20
CA PHE A 54 -1.54 -8.47 2.51
C PHE A 54 -1.18 -9.94 2.37
N ARG A 55 -1.17 -10.67 3.49
CA ARG A 55 -0.64 -12.03 3.59
C ARG A 55 -1.71 -12.99 4.06
N SER A 56 -2.38 -13.67 3.13
CA SER A 56 -3.40 -14.65 3.49
C SER A 56 -2.81 -15.89 4.16
N ASP A 57 -1.56 -16.24 3.80
CA ASP A 57 -0.85 -17.37 4.40
C ASP A 57 -0.51 -17.13 5.89
N ASP A 58 -0.26 -15.87 6.28
CA ASP A 58 -0.01 -15.47 7.66
C ASP A 58 -1.28 -14.94 8.36
N GLY A 59 -2.34 -14.69 7.61
CA GLY A 59 -3.58 -14.15 8.14
C GLY A 59 -3.52 -12.72 8.60
N CYS A 60 -2.57 -11.92 8.11
CA CYS A 60 -2.35 -10.55 8.59
C CYS A 60 -1.97 -9.59 7.47
N VAL A 61 -2.00 -8.30 7.79
CA VAL A 61 -1.43 -7.23 6.98
C VAL A 61 -0.22 -6.66 7.73
N VAL A 62 0.91 -6.60 7.05
CA VAL A 62 2.16 -6.09 7.62
C VAL A 62 2.49 -4.76 6.96
N MET A 63 2.76 -3.74 7.78
CA MET A 63 3.13 -2.41 7.31
C MET A 63 4.53 -2.05 7.76
N ASN A 64 5.26 -1.36 6.89
CA ASN A 64 6.63 -0.95 7.18
C ASN A 64 7.03 0.21 6.25
N HIS A 65 8.26 0.68 6.41
CA HIS A 65 8.88 1.64 5.50
C HIS A 65 10.29 1.16 5.14
N LEU A 66 10.79 1.67 4.02
CA LEU A 66 12.17 1.44 3.61
C LEU A 66 12.78 2.75 3.14
N LYS A 67 13.88 3.16 3.75
CA LYS A 67 14.69 4.27 3.26
C LYS A 67 15.82 3.70 2.43
N THR A 68 16.05 4.27 1.25
CA THR A 68 17.10 3.84 0.33
C THR A 68 18.46 3.80 1.04
N GLY A 69 19.14 2.67 0.90
CA GLY A 69 20.45 2.45 1.54
C GLY A 69 20.39 2.00 3.00
N CYS A 70 19.18 1.87 3.55
CA CYS A 70 18.96 1.37 4.91
C CYS A 70 18.22 0.04 4.87
N ASP A 71 18.13 -0.62 6.03
CA ASP A 71 17.28 -1.79 6.20
C ASP A 71 15.81 -1.37 6.36
N TRP A 72 14.90 -2.35 6.21
CA TRP A 72 13.51 -2.17 6.58
C TRP A 72 13.41 -1.69 8.04
N GLY A 73 12.43 -0.83 8.29
CA GLY A 73 12.10 -0.42 9.66
C GLY A 73 11.43 -1.52 10.46
N SER A 74 10.87 -1.16 11.60
CA SER A 74 10.12 -2.09 12.44
C SER A 74 8.74 -2.34 11.83
N GLU A 75 8.36 -3.61 11.74
CA GLU A 75 7.04 -3.99 11.23
C GLU A 75 5.92 -3.55 12.17
N GLU A 76 4.84 -3.06 11.59
CA GLU A 76 3.56 -2.90 12.28
C GLU A 76 2.58 -3.90 11.67
N ARG A 77 1.88 -4.64 12.52
CA ARG A 77 0.88 -5.59 12.09
C ARG A 77 -0.50 -5.02 12.35
N GLY A 78 -1.29 -4.91 11.28
CA GLY A 78 -2.61 -4.28 11.35
C GLY A 78 -3.73 -5.17 11.87
N GLY A 79 -3.41 -6.40 12.30
CA GLY A 79 -4.41 -7.37 12.73
C GLY A 79 -4.79 -8.33 11.63
N ALA A 80 -5.93 -9.01 11.81
CA ALA A 80 -6.39 -10.03 10.87
C ALA A 80 -6.63 -9.42 9.49
N ILE A 81 -6.19 -10.12 8.45
CA ILE A 81 -6.39 -9.67 7.08
C ILE A 81 -7.89 -9.59 6.77
N PRO A 82 -8.37 -8.45 6.24
CA PRO A 82 -9.80 -8.24 5.98
C PRO A 82 -10.26 -8.74 4.62
N LEU A 83 -9.43 -9.50 3.92
CA LEU A 83 -9.66 -10.01 2.58
C LEU A 83 -9.29 -11.48 2.49
N CYS A 84 -9.97 -12.20 1.59
CA CYS A 84 -9.62 -13.56 1.22
C CYS A 84 -9.22 -13.62 -0.25
N PRO A 85 -8.33 -14.56 -0.65
CA PRO A 85 -8.10 -14.81 -2.07
C PRO A 85 -9.40 -15.08 -2.82
N GLY A 86 -9.54 -14.46 -3.99
CA GLY A 86 -10.76 -14.51 -4.80
C GLY A 86 -11.72 -13.36 -4.55
N GLN A 87 -11.51 -12.56 -3.53
CA GLN A 87 -12.40 -11.46 -3.16
C GLN A 87 -12.03 -10.18 -3.89
N ASP A 88 -13.04 -9.44 -4.35
CA ASP A 88 -12.86 -8.08 -4.84
C ASP A 88 -12.60 -7.13 -3.68
N PHE A 89 -11.85 -6.05 -3.93
CA PHE A 89 -11.58 -5.06 -2.91
C PHE A 89 -11.63 -3.64 -3.45
N ILE A 90 -11.90 -2.72 -2.51
CA ILE A 90 -11.65 -1.30 -2.65
C ILE A 90 -10.74 -0.92 -1.47
N ILE A 91 -9.48 -0.63 -1.74
CA ILE A 91 -8.52 -0.23 -0.73
C ILE A 91 -8.21 1.24 -0.93
N GLN A 92 -8.39 2.04 0.12
CA GLN A 92 -8.13 3.46 0.09
C GLN A 92 -7.07 3.83 1.11
N PHE A 93 -6.09 4.62 0.65
CA PHE A 93 -5.12 5.29 1.52
C PHE A 93 -5.46 6.76 1.56
N LYS A 94 -5.78 7.27 2.75
CA LYS A 94 -5.96 8.70 2.96
C LYS A 94 -4.72 9.25 3.65
N ILE A 95 -4.03 10.15 2.98
CA ILE A 95 -2.73 10.64 3.41
C ILE A 95 -2.93 11.95 4.14
N HIS A 96 -2.90 11.89 5.47
CA HIS A 96 -3.00 13.06 6.34
C HIS A 96 -1.62 13.62 6.66
N SER A 97 -1.58 14.76 7.37
CA SER A 97 -0.29 15.38 7.72
C SER A 97 0.57 14.49 8.61
N ASN A 98 -0.04 13.69 9.50
CA ASN A 98 0.70 12.85 10.47
C ASN A 98 0.58 11.35 10.20
N THR A 99 -0.45 10.91 9.49
CA THR A 99 -0.73 9.49 9.30
C THR A 99 -1.19 9.19 7.89
N ILE A 100 -1.05 7.92 7.51
CA ILE A 100 -1.72 7.34 6.36
C ILE A 100 -2.77 6.39 6.90
N ASP A 101 -4.04 6.69 6.63
CA ASP A 101 -5.15 5.85 7.07
C ASP A 101 -5.57 4.94 5.92
N MET A 102 -5.59 3.64 6.21
CA MET A 102 -6.02 2.63 5.23
C MET A 102 -7.41 2.14 5.58
N SER A 103 -8.30 2.14 4.59
CA SER A 103 -9.59 1.46 4.69
C SER A 103 -9.70 0.37 3.63
N VAL A 104 -10.45 -0.67 3.95
CA VAL A 104 -10.71 -1.80 3.07
C VAL A 104 -12.21 -2.01 3.00
N ASN A 105 -12.76 -1.93 1.79
CA ASN A 105 -14.18 -2.11 1.52
C ASN A 105 -15.06 -1.21 2.41
N GLY A 106 -14.65 0.04 2.57
CA GLY A 106 -15.39 1.05 3.33
C GLY A 106 -15.17 1.05 4.83
N CYS A 107 -14.38 0.11 5.36
CA CYS A 107 -14.10 0.02 6.81
C CYS A 107 -12.67 0.44 7.09
N HIS A 108 -12.49 1.32 8.09
CA HIS A 108 -11.15 1.67 8.55
C HIS A 108 -10.42 0.41 9.01
N PHE A 109 -9.18 0.23 8.54
CA PHE A 109 -8.37 -0.92 8.91
C PHE A 109 -7.19 -0.54 9.79
N SER A 110 -6.43 0.49 9.40
CA SER A 110 -5.22 0.86 10.14
C SER A 110 -4.84 2.32 9.91
N SER A 111 -4.06 2.85 10.85
CA SER A 111 -3.40 4.16 10.72
C SER A 111 -1.91 3.94 10.88
N PHE A 112 -1.12 4.42 9.93
CA PHE A 112 0.33 4.31 9.93
C PHE A 112 0.92 5.71 10.08
N SER A 113 1.64 5.96 11.18
CA SER A 113 2.31 7.24 11.40
C SER A 113 3.45 7.41 10.41
N HIS A 114 3.56 8.58 9.78
CA HIS A 114 4.65 8.85 8.84
C HIS A 114 6.01 8.66 9.49
N ARG A 115 6.85 7.87 8.87
CA ARG A 115 8.27 7.69 9.23
C ARG A 115 9.18 8.43 8.27
N LEU A 116 8.69 8.69 7.05
CA LEU A 116 9.37 9.49 6.03
C LEU A 116 8.45 10.66 5.66
N PRO A 117 8.98 11.74 5.05
CA PRO A 117 8.17 12.91 4.76
C PRO A 117 6.93 12.58 3.92
N MET A 118 5.78 13.11 4.29
CA MET A 118 4.52 12.92 3.58
C MET A 118 4.65 13.38 2.11
N ASP A 119 5.25 14.53 1.90
CA ASP A 119 5.38 15.14 0.57
C ASP A 119 6.40 14.41 -0.33
N SER A 120 7.14 13.44 0.21
CA SER A 120 8.00 12.60 -0.62
C SER A 120 7.24 11.53 -1.39
N ILE A 121 5.99 11.25 -1.03
CA ILE A 121 5.17 10.25 -1.72
C ILE A 121 4.75 10.80 -3.09
N SER A 122 5.08 10.09 -4.17
CA SER A 122 4.78 10.55 -5.52
C SER A 122 4.18 9.48 -6.42
N CYS A 123 4.20 8.22 -6.00
CA CYS A 123 3.61 7.14 -6.82
C CYS A 123 3.11 5.99 -5.95
N VAL A 124 2.27 5.17 -6.56
CA VAL A 124 1.74 3.94 -5.98
C VAL A 124 2.14 2.76 -6.84
N ALA A 125 2.51 1.64 -6.21
CA ALA A 125 2.88 0.42 -6.88
C ALA A 125 2.17 -0.78 -6.25
N VAL A 126 1.79 -1.74 -7.09
CA VAL A 126 1.16 -2.98 -6.65
C VAL A 126 2.00 -4.15 -7.14
N PHE A 127 2.26 -5.10 -6.26
CA PHE A 127 3.07 -6.29 -6.53
C PHE A 127 2.31 -7.55 -6.15
N GLY A 128 2.54 -8.63 -6.87
CA GLY A 128 2.10 -9.96 -6.46
C GLY A 128 0.71 -10.34 -6.91
N GLY A 129 -0.03 -10.99 -6.04
CA GLY A 129 -1.26 -11.70 -6.36
C GLY A 129 -2.53 -10.85 -6.36
N ALA A 130 -2.50 -9.67 -6.96
CA ALA A 130 -3.69 -8.84 -7.13
C ALA A 130 -3.85 -8.40 -8.58
N SER A 131 -5.08 -8.25 -9.00
CA SER A 131 -5.44 -7.62 -10.28
C SER A 131 -6.07 -6.27 -9.97
N ILE A 132 -5.67 -5.23 -10.70
CA ILE A 132 -6.16 -3.86 -10.46
C ILE A 132 -6.98 -3.41 -11.64
N SER A 133 -8.20 -2.98 -11.38
CA SER A 133 -9.11 -2.46 -12.39
C SER A 133 -9.11 -0.94 -12.45
N SER A 134 -8.84 -0.26 -11.34
CA SER A 134 -8.75 1.20 -11.34
C SER A 134 -7.91 1.72 -10.18
N ILE A 135 -7.24 2.86 -10.42
CA ILE A 135 -6.58 3.66 -9.38
C ILE A 135 -7.10 5.08 -9.54
N LYS A 136 -7.65 5.64 -8.46
CA LYS A 136 -8.21 6.98 -8.43
C LYS A 136 -7.47 7.83 -7.42
N PHE A 137 -7.24 9.09 -7.77
CA PHE A 137 -6.58 10.08 -6.92
C PHE A 137 -7.52 11.25 -6.69
N CYS A 138 -7.65 11.67 -5.43
CA CYS A 138 -8.49 12.82 -5.07
C CYS A 138 -7.76 13.79 -4.16
#